data_913d158810285c389a0b5b91de855dad
#
_entry.id   913d158810285c389a0b5b91de855dad
#
_cell.length_a   1.000
_cell.length_b   1.000
_cell.length_c   1.000
_cell.angle_alpha   90.00
_cell.angle_beta   90.00
_cell.angle_gamma   90.00
#
_symmetry.space_group_name_H-M   'P 1'
#
loop_
_entity.id
_entity.type
_entity.pdbx_description
1 polymer ?
#
loop_
_entity_poly.entity_id
_entity_poly.type
_entity_poly.pdbx_seq_one_letter_code
_entity_poly.pdbx_strand_id
1 'polypeptide(L)'
;MSGQRRRGPMGGHGPGMRPTEKAKDFKGSMGKLFRYMSRYKLRFVMVFIFAVAGTVFNIAGPKILGKATTELFNGLVAKVNGTGSINFSKIGMILLWTLGLYLASACFSFIQGWIMTGISNDVTYNLRKDISKKINKLPLNYFESRTNGEILSRVTNDVDTLQMSLNQSLTQLITSVTTLIGVFIMMLSINVWMTLAALLILPVSMFIIQAVMKHSQKYFQAQQNYLGAVNGRNGRAGWY
;
A
#
# COMPACT_ATOMS: atom_id res chain seq x y z
N MET A 1 28.54 -48.19 32.34
CA MET A 1 28.99 -47.26 31.27
C MET A 1 27.77 -46.46 30.80
N SER A 2 27.59 -45.29 31.36
CA SER A 2 26.44 -44.41 31.14
C SER A 2 26.75 -43.37 30.07
N GLY A 3 26.07 -43.44 28.95
CA GLY A 3 26.22 -42.45 27.86
C GLY A 3 25.44 -41.16 28.14
N GLN A 4 26.17 -40.10 28.44
CA GLN A 4 25.62 -38.73 28.56
C GLN A 4 25.20 -38.19 27.21
N ARG A 5 23.89 -38.05 27.00
CA ARG A 5 23.32 -37.25 25.87
C ARG A 5 23.58 -35.77 26.12
N ARG A 6 24.45 -35.15 25.37
CA ARG A 6 24.66 -33.70 25.31
C ARG A 6 23.41 -33.06 24.72
N ARG A 7 22.66 -32.32 25.54
CA ARG A 7 21.62 -31.39 25.11
C ARG A 7 22.31 -30.16 24.50
N GLY A 8 22.11 -29.93 23.22
CA GLY A 8 22.52 -28.71 22.52
C GLY A 8 21.76 -27.48 23.02
N PRO A 9 22.33 -26.27 22.93
CA PRO A 9 21.69 -25.05 23.43
C PRO A 9 20.44 -24.74 22.62
N MET A 10 19.33 -24.54 23.32
CA MET A 10 18.07 -24.01 22.79
C MET A 10 18.32 -22.58 22.31
N GLY A 11 18.52 -22.41 20.99
CA GLY A 11 18.54 -21.11 20.34
C GLY A 11 17.14 -20.49 20.39
N GLY A 12 16.99 -19.41 21.16
CA GLY A 12 15.77 -18.60 21.19
C GLY A 12 15.48 -18.06 19.78
N HIS A 13 14.41 -18.55 19.17
CA HIS A 13 13.87 -18.00 17.95
C HIS A 13 13.09 -16.72 18.33
N GLY A 14 13.76 -15.55 18.21
CA GLY A 14 13.04 -14.30 18.04
C GLY A 14 12.14 -14.40 16.79
N PRO A 15 11.06 -13.61 16.66
CA PRO A 15 10.21 -13.58 15.49
C PRO A 15 10.99 -12.99 14.29
N GLY A 16 11.95 -13.78 13.78
CA GLY A 16 12.66 -13.46 12.55
C GLY A 16 11.67 -13.54 11.40
N MET A 17 11.55 -12.47 10.64
CA MET A 17 10.91 -12.47 9.32
C MET A 17 11.44 -13.69 8.55
N ARG A 18 10.57 -14.68 8.33
CA ARG A 18 10.88 -15.76 7.40
C ARG A 18 11.20 -15.10 6.06
N PRO A 19 12.34 -15.42 5.41
CA PRO A 19 12.60 -14.90 4.08
C PRO A 19 11.42 -15.32 3.20
N THR A 20 10.75 -14.33 2.62
CA THR A 20 9.66 -14.56 1.67
C THR A 20 10.23 -15.40 0.54
N GLU A 21 9.83 -16.69 0.46
CA GLU A 21 10.20 -17.55 -0.65
C GLU A 21 9.78 -16.85 -1.95
N LYS A 22 10.76 -16.51 -2.78
CA LYS A 22 10.49 -15.97 -4.11
C LYS A 22 9.65 -17.00 -4.87
N ALA A 23 8.49 -16.57 -5.36
CA ALA A 23 7.62 -17.42 -6.16
C ALA A 23 8.43 -18.03 -7.31
N LYS A 24 8.48 -19.37 -7.39
CA LYS A 24 9.25 -20.11 -8.41
C LYS A 24 8.83 -19.76 -9.84
N ASP A 25 7.58 -19.36 -10.05
CA ASP A 25 7.03 -18.89 -11.34
C ASP A 25 6.05 -17.74 -11.09
N PHE A 26 6.62 -16.53 -10.95
CA PHE A 26 5.83 -15.32 -10.73
C PHE A 26 4.96 -14.97 -11.95
N LYS A 27 5.50 -15.08 -13.18
CA LYS A 27 4.77 -14.73 -14.41
C LYS A 27 3.59 -15.68 -14.67
N GLY A 28 3.80 -16.98 -14.50
CA GLY A 28 2.74 -17.99 -14.68
C GLY A 28 1.65 -17.86 -13.63
N SER A 29 2.01 -17.62 -12.36
CA SER A 29 1.05 -17.41 -11.26
C SER A 29 0.24 -16.13 -11.46
N MET A 30 0.89 -15.04 -11.84
CA MET A 30 0.22 -13.77 -12.12
C MET A 30 -0.71 -13.88 -13.34
N GLY A 31 -0.29 -14.57 -14.41
CA GLY A 31 -1.13 -14.82 -15.59
C GLY A 31 -2.40 -15.63 -15.26
N LYS A 32 -2.29 -16.63 -14.39
CA LYS A 32 -3.45 -17.39 -13.89
C LYS A 32 -4.40 -16.52 -13.09
N LEU A 33 -3.85 -15.67 -12.21
CA LEU A 33 -4.64 -14.72 -11.41
C LEU A 33 -5.39 -13.73 -12.30
N PHE A 34 -4.71 -13.12 -13.29
CA PHE A 34 -5.36 -12.21 -14.24
C PHE A 34 -6.45 -12.91 -15.06
N ARG A 35 -6.24 -14.17 -15.47
CA ARG A 35 -7.27 -14.95 -16.17
C ARG A 35 -8.48 -15.21 -15.26
N TYR A 36 -8.25 -15.47 -13.98
CA TYR A 36 -9.32 -15.65 -13.00
C TYR A 36 -10.13 -14.36 -12.79
N MET A 37 -9.43 -13.22 -12.75
CA MET A 37 -10.02 -11.90 -12.57
C MET A 37 -10.72 -11.39 -13.83
N SER A 38 -10.33 -11.88 -15.02
CA SER A 38 -10.91 -11.45 -16.30
C SER A 38 -12.43 -11.68 -16.40
N ARG A 39 -12.97 -12.57 -15.58
CA ARG A 39 -14.42 -12.80 -15.44
C ARG A 39 -15.18 -11.57 -14.90
N TYR A 40 -14.48 -10.70 -14.17
CA TYR A 40 -15.05 -9.52 -13.50
C TYR A 40 -14.73 -8.20 -14.20
N LYS A 41 -14.40 -8.23 -15.51
CA LYS A 41 -13.98 -7.05 -16.29
C LYS A 41 -14.87 -5.82 -16.07
N LEU A 42 -16.19 -6.01 -16.13
CA LEU A 42 -17.15 -4.91 -16.01
C LEU A 42 -17.06 -4.25 -14.63
N ARG A 43 -16.94 -5.05 -13.56
CA ARG A 43 -16.77 -4.53 -12.20
C ARG A 43 -15.45 -3.80 -12.03
N PHE A 44 -14.35 -4.28 -12.67
CA PHE A 44 -13.07 -3.57 -12.67
C PHE A 44 -13.15 -2.24 -13.41
N VAL A 45 -13.87 -2.17 -14.52
CA VAL A 45 -14.13 -0.91 -15.23
C VAL A 45 -14.87 0.07 -14.32
N MET A 46 -15.89 -0.38 -13.59
CA MET A 46 -16.59 0.46 -12.61
C MET A 46 -15.64 0.95 -11.50
N VAL A 47 -14.84 0.06 -10.92
CA VAL A 47 -13.81 0.44 -9.92
C VAL A 47 -12.90 1.52 -10.46
N PHE A 48 -12.44 1.39 -11.70
CA PHE A 48 -11.59 2.38 -12.34
C PHE A 48 -12.31 3.72 -12.56
N ILE A 49 -13.55 3.72 -13.03
CA ILE A 49 -14.35 4.94 -13.21
C ILE A 49 -14.54 5.67 -11.87
N PHE A 50 -14.92 4.96 -10.82
CA PHE A 50 -15.10 5.57 -9.49
C PHE A 50 -13.76 6.04 -8.89
N ALA A 51 -12.66 5.33 -9.15
CA ALA A 51 -11.33 5.78 -8.76
C ALA A 51 -10.94 7.09 -9.45
N VAL A 52 -11.16 7.18 -10.77
CA VAL A 52 -10.88 8.41 -11.52
C VAL A 52 -11.76 9.56 -11.02
N ALA A 53 -13.07 9.34 -10.88
CA ALA A 53 -13.99 10.36 -10.38
C ALA A 53 -13.57 10.85 -8.99
N GLY A 54 -13.37 9.94 -8.02
CA GLY A 54 -12.93 10.28 -6.67
C GLY A 54 -11.61 11.05 -6.66
N THR A 55 -10.64 10.62 -7.48
CA THR A 55 -9.33 11.27 -7.58
C THR A 55 -9.44 12.67 -8.19
N VAL A 56 -10.23 12.87 -9.24
CA VAL A 56 -10.44 14.19 -9.87
C VAL A 56 -11.00 15.18 -8.86
N PHE A 57 -12.03 14.80 -8.11
CA PHE A 57 -12.59 15.67 -7.06
C PHE A 57 -11.58 15.94 -5.93
N ASN A 58 -10.82 14.95 -5.53
CA ASN A 58 -9.79 15.10 -4.50
C ASN A 58 -8.68 16.08 -4.93
N ILE A 59 -8.19 15.94 -6.18
CA ILE A 59 -7.13 16.79 -6.73
C ILE A 59 -7.64 18.22 -7.00
N ALA A 60 -8.90 18.40 -7.35
CA ALA A 60 -9.49 19.74 -7.56
C ALA A 60 -9.60 20.55 -6.26
N GLY A 61 -9.73 19.89 -5.11
CA GLY A 61 -9.89 20.54 -3.80
C GLY A 61 -8.82 21.59 -3.47
N PRO A 62 -7.52 21.26 -3.50
CA PRO A 62 -6.45 22.21 -3.22
C PRO A 62 -6.44 23.44 -4.16
N LYS A 63 -6.81 23.26 -5.45
CA LYS A 63 -6.91 24.38 -6.40
C LYS A 63 -8.03 25.35 -6.04
N ILE A 64 -9.17 24.83 -5.59
CA ILE A 64 -10.31 25.65 -5.17
C ILE A 64 -10.02 26.30 -3.82
N LEU A 65 -9.40 25.58 -2.88
CA LEU A 65 -8.97 26.11 -1.59
C LEU A 65 -7.94 27.26 -1.76
N GLY A 66 -7.05 27.17 -2.76
CA GLY A 66 -6.12 28.23 -3.12
C GLY A 66 -6.82 29.54 -3.47
N LYS A 67 -8.02 29.48 -4.09
CA LYS A 67 -8.82 30.69 -4.36
C LYS A 67 -9.30 31.35 -3.06
N ALA A 68 -9.66 30.56 -2.04
CA ALA A 68 -10.05 31.11 -0.73
C ALA A 68 -8.87 31.82 -0.06
N THR A 69 -7.67 31.27 -0.14
CA THR A 69 -6.44 31.90 0.37
C THR A 69 -6.14 33.20 -0.36
N THR A 70 -6.30 33.24 -1.69
CA THR A 70 -6.11 34.47 -2.50
C THR A 70 -7.14 35.53 -2.14
N GLU A 71 -8.41 35.17 -1.98
CA GLU A 71 -9.46 36.14 -1.55
C GLU A 71 -9.19 36.69 -0.15
N LEU A 72 -8.73 35.87 0.77
CA LEU A 72 -8.34 36.27 2.12
C LEU A 72 -7.17 37.27 2.06
N PHE A 73 -6.13 36.96 1.28
CA PHE A 73 -4.98 37.84 1.11
C PHE A 73 -5.35 39.18 0.47
N ASN A 74 -6.13 39.16 -0.60
CA ASN A 74 -6.59 40.38 -1.28
C ASN A 74 -7.46 41.24 -0.36
N GLY A 75 -8.36 40.63 0.41
CA GLY A 75 -9.18 41.33 1.39
C GLY A 75 -8.36 41.92 2.54
N LEU A 76 -7.29 41.27 2.97
CA LEU A 76 -6.38 41.79 3.99
C LEU A 76 -5.61 43.01 3.46
N VAL A 77 -5.07 42.93 2.25
CA VAL A 77 -4.36 44.06 1.61
C VAL A 77 -5.30 45.23 1.41
N ALA A 78 -6.52 45.02 0.93
CA ALA A 78 -7.53 46.04 0.77
C ALA A 78 -7.89 46.71 2.10
N LYS A 79 -7.98 45.97 3.19
CA LYS A 79 -8.24 46.49 4.53
C LYS A 79 -7.08 47.34 5.06
N VAL A 80 -5.83 46.91 4.86
CA VAL A 80 -4.63 47.66 5.27
C VAL A 80 -4.51 48.97 4.49
N ASN A 81 -4.83 48.96 3.19
CA ASN A 81 -4.80 50.15 2.33
C ASN A 81 -6.04 51.07 2.49
N GLY A 82 -7.00 50.68 3.33
CA GLY A 82 -8.22 51.48 3.53
C GLY A 82 -9.19 51.47 2.35
N THR A 83 -8.99 50.54 1.36
CA THR A 83 -9.78 50.47 0.11
C THR A 83 -10.90 49.44 0.15
N GLY A 84 -11.01 48.64 1.21
CA GLY A 84 -12.05 47.60 1.30
C GLY A 84 -11.98 46.75 2.56
N SER A 85 -12.73 45.65 2.58
CA SER A 85 -12.80 44.71 3.69
C SER A 85 -12.70 43.27 3.20
N ILE A 86 -12.41 42.30 4.12
CA ILE A 86 -12.39 40.89 3.83
C ILE A 86 -13.82 40.39 3.57
N ASN A 87 -14.03 39.77 2.43
CA ASN A 87 -15.33 39.19 2.08
C ASN A 87 -15.46 37.76 2.63
N PHE A 88 -15.86 37.61 3.90
CA PHE A 88 -16.04 36.34 4.54
C PHE A 88 -17.15 35.49 3.89
N SER A 89 -18.16 36.11 3.30
CA SER A 89 -19.24 35.36 2.62
C SER A 89 -18.73 34.65 1.39
N LYS A 90 -17.88 35.29 0.59
CA LYS A 90 -17.25 34.68 -0.59
C LYS A 90 -16.29 33.53 -0.19
N ILE A 91 -15.50 33.75 0.86
CA ILE A 91 -14.61 32.71 1.40
C ILE A 91 -15.43 31.52 1.90
N GLY A 92 -16.51 31.76 2.66
CA GLY A 92 -17.41 30.73 3.15
C GLY A 92 -18.03 29.90 2.03
N MET A 93 -18.45 30.57 0.93
CA MET A 93 -18.98 29.87 -0.24
C MET A 93 -17.92 28.93 -0.88
N ILE A 94 -16.70 29.41 -1.03
CA ILE A 94 -15.58 28.57 -1.58
C ILE A 94 -15.32 27.37 -0.69
N LEU A 95 -15.33 27.55 0.64
CA LEU A 95 -15.13 26.45 1.59
C LEU A 95 -16.26 25.43 1.54
N LEU A 96 -17.53 25.87 1.42
CA LEU A 96 -18.67 24.97 1.25
C LEU A 96 -18.58 24.16 -0.04
N TRP A 97 -18.21 24.77 -1.15
CA TRP A 97 -17.97 24.05 -2.40
C TRP A 97 -16.85 23.04 -2.27
N THR A 98 -15.75 23.39 -1.62
CA THR A 98 -14.61 22.49 -1.37
C THR A 98 -15.03 21.31 -0.49
N LEU A 99 -15.83 21.56 0.55
CA LEU A 99 -16.40 20.51 1.40
C LEU A 99 -17.27 19.55 0.58
N GLY A 100 -18.17 20.09 -0.27
CA GLY A 100 -19.00 19.28 -1.17
C GLY A 100 -18.18 18.38 -2.09
N LEU A 101 -17.09 18.90 -2.66
CA LEU A 101 -16.19 18.11 -3.49
C LEU A 101 -15.48 16.99 -2.72
N TYR A 102 -15.03 17.25 -1.49
CA TYR A 102 -14.40 16.20 -0.68
C TYR A 102 -15.41 15.14 -0.24
N LEU A 103 -16.64 15.53 0.08
CA LEU A 103 -17.71 14.56 0.36
C LEU A 103 -18.04 13.70 -0.85
N ALA A 104 -18.14 14.29 -2.04
CA ALA A 104 -18.33 13.54 -3.28
C ALA A 104 -17.16 12.59 -3.55
N SER A 105 -15.91 13.06 -3.37
CA SER A 105 -14.71 12.20 -3.47
C SER A 105 -14.75 11.02 -2.51
N ALA A 106 -15.15 11.25 -1.26
CA ALA A 106 -15.29 10.20 -0.25
C ALA A 106 -16.36 9.18 -0.63
N CYS A 107 -17.52 9.63 -1.15
CA CYS A 107 -18.57 8.74 -1.66
C CYS A 107 -18.08 7.86 -2.81
N PHE A 108 -17.37 8.43 -3.79
CA PHE A 108 -16.80 7.65 -4.90
C PHE A 108 -15.76 6.64 -4.43
N SER A 109 -14.88 7.03 -3.51
CA SER A 109 -13.89 6.13 -2.92
C SER A 109 -14.54 4.99 -2.12
N PHE A 110 -15.62 5.28 -1.40
CA PHE A 110 -16.39 4.27 -0.68
C PHE A 110 -17.02 3.26 -1.65
N ILE A 111 -17.68 3.73 -2.71
CA ILE A 111 -18.30 2.86 -3.73
C ILE A 111 -17.23 2.01 -4.41
N GLN A 112 -16.09 2.60 -4.77
CA GLN A 112 -14.93 1.89 -5.33
C GLN A 112 -14.48 0.75 -4.42
N GLY A 113 -14.26 1.03 -3.13
CA GLY A 113 -13.84 0.04 -2.14
C GLY A 113 -14.87 -1.08 -1.96
N TRP A 114 -16.15 -0.73 -1.94
CA TRP A 114 -17.23 -1.71 -1.81
C TRP A 114 -17.29 -2.67 -3.00
N ILE A 115 -17.20 -2.15 -4.23
CA ILE A 115 -17.17 -2.99 -5.44
C ILE A 115 -15.92 -3.88 -5.44
N MET A 116 -14.75 -3.33 -5.04
CA MET A 116 -13.50 -4.09 -5.01
C MET A 116 -13.53 -5.21 -3.97
N THR A 117 -14.11 -4.96 -2.80
CA THR A 117 -14.35 -5.98 -1.76
C THR A 117 -15.24 -7.10 -2.29
N GLY A 118 -16.31 -6.76 -3.01
CA GLY A 118 -17.17 -7.73 -3.68
C GLY A 118 -16.40 -8.61 -4.69
N ILE A 119 -15.54 -8.01 -5.52
CA ILE A 119 -14.69 -8.75 -6.46
C ILE A 119 -13.75 -9.72 -5.70
N SER A 120 -13.07 -9.21 -4.66
CA SER A 120 -12.13 -10.02 -3.87
C SER A 120 -12.82 -11.20 -3.20
N ASN A 121 -14.02 -11.00 -2.65
CA ASN A 121 -14.83 -12.05 -2.05
C ASN A 121 -15.23 -13.13 -3.08
N ASP A 122 -15.72 -12.70 -4.25
CA ASP A 122 -16.15 -13.63 -5.31
C ASP A 122 -14.96 -14.45 -5.85
N VAL A 123 -13.79 -13.81 -6.04
CA VAL A 123 -12.56 -14.48 -6.47
C VAL A 123 -12.14 -15.53 -5.44
N THR A 124 -12.13 -15.17 -4.16
CA THR A 124 -11.76 -16.06 -3.06
C THR A 124 -12.72 -17.21 -2.91
N TYR A 125 -14.03 -16.98 -2.99
CA TYR A 125 -15.04 -18.02 -2.95
C TYR A 125 -14.83 -19.06 -4.07
N ASN A 126 -14.63 -18.58 -5.30
CA ASN A 126 -14.41 -19.47 -6.44
C ASN A 126 -13.09 -20.22 -6.31
N LEU A 127 -12.03 -19.57 -5.80
CA LEU A 127 -10.74 -20.22 -5.56
C LEU A 127 -10.85 -21.33 -4.51
N ARG A 128 -11.55 -21.10 -3.40
CA ARG A 128 -11.82 -22.13 -2.38
C ARG A 128 -12.60 -23.30 -2.96
N LYS A 129 -13.62 -23.02 -3.76
CA LYS A 129 -14.42 -24.04 -4.46
C LYS A 129 -13.55 -24.90 -5.37
N ASP A 130 -12.65 -24.29 -6.14
CA ASP A 130 -11.78 -25.01 -7.07
C ASP A 130 -10.69 -25.81 -6.33
N ILE A 131 -10.15 -25.27 -5.23
CA ILE A 131 -9.20 -25.99 -4.36
C ILE A 131 -9.90 -27.20 -3.74
N SER A 132 -11.09 -27.03 -3.17
CA SER A 132 -11.85 -28.15 -2.57
C SER A 132 -12.14 -29.25 -3.58
N LYS A 133 -12.59 -28.88 -4.80
CA LYS A 133 -12.80 -29.86 -5.87
C LYS A 133 -11.51 -30.59 -6.27
N LYS A 134 -10.37 -29.90 -6.24
CA LYS A 134 -9.07 -30.47 -6.58
C LYS A 134 -8.58 -31.40 -5.49
N ILE A 135 -8.76 -31.04 -4.23
CA ILE A 135 -8.41 -31.88 -3.08
C ILE A 135 -9.14 -33.24 -3.15
N ASN A 136 -10.43 -33.22 -3.46
CA ASN A 136 -11.23 -34.48 -3.59
C ASN A 136 -10.79 -35.39 -4.75
N LYS A 137 -9.93 -34.90 -5.65
CA LYS A 137 -9.38 -35.68 -6.78
C LYS A 137 -7.92 -36.08 -6.58
N LEU A 138 -7.30 -35.72 -5.45
CA LEU A 138 -5.91 -36.06 -5.18
C LEU A 138 -5.78 -37.54 -4.73
N PRO A 139 -4.70 -38.23 -5.12
CA PRO A 139 -4.44 -39.60 -4.69
C PRO A 139 -4.12 -39.66 -3.19
N LEU A 140 -4.38 -40.79 -2.56
CA LEU A 140 -4.20 -40.99 -1.12
C LEU A 140 -2.77 -40.71 -0.64
N ASN A 141 -1.78 -41.01 -1.44
CA ASN A 141 -0.36 -40.76 -1.18
C ASN A 141 -0.03 -39.25 -0.93
N TYR A 142 -0.84 -38.37 -1.48
CA TYR A 142 -0.69 -36.90 -1.21
C TYR A 142 -1.04 -36.55 0.24
N PHE A 143 -2.05 -37.26 0.81
CA PHE A 143 -2.49 -37.02 2.18
C PHE A 143 -1.57 -37.69 3.21
N GLU A 144 -0.95 -38.82 2.83
CA GLU A 144 0.03 -39.52 3.67
C GLU A 144 1.34 -38.72 3.82
N SER A 145 1.71 -37.91 2.81
CA SER A 145 2.93 -37.10 2.79
C SER A 145 2.79 -35.75 3.47
N ARG A 146 1.58 -35.36 3.90
CA ARG A 146 1.28 -34.02 4.48
C ARG A 146 0.33 -34.11 5.65
N THR A 147 0.43 -33.19 6.59
CA THR A 147 -0.51 -33.13 7.70
C THR A 147 -1.85 -32.52 7.26
N ASN A 148 -2.96 -32.99 7.81
CA ASN A 148 -4.29 -32.43 7.56
C ASN A 148 -4.33 -30.92 7.92
N GLY A 149 -3.57 -30.50 8.95
CA GLY A 149 -3.43 -29.10 9.33
C GLY A 149 -2.77 -28.23 8.26
N GLU A 150 -1.75 -28.74 7.54
CA GLU A 150 -1.11 -28.02 6.43
C GLU A 150 -2.08 -27.80 5.27
N ILE A 151 -2.84 -28.83 4.91
CA ILE A 151 -3.84 -28.74 3.83
C ILE A 151 -4.94 -27.75 4.20
N LEU A 152 -5.46 -27.84 5.43
CA LEU A 152 -6.50 -26.94 5.92
C LEU A 152 -5.99 -25.47 5.98
N SER A 153 -4.77 -25.26 6.46
CA SER A 153 -4.14 -23.91 6.50
C SER A 153 -4.04 -23.28 5.12
N ARG A 154 -3.71 -24.04 4.09
CA ARG A 154 -3.67 -23.54 2.70
C ARG A 154 -5.04 -23.15 2.17
N VAL A 155 -6.09 -23.89 2.51
CA VAL A 155 -7.47 -23.60 2.06
C VAL A 155 -8.07 -22.41 2.79
N THR A 156 -7.67 -22.18 4.04
CA THR A 156 -8.18 -21.08 4.87
C THR A 156 -7.23 -19.89 4.87
N ASN A 157 -6.09 -19.99 5.55
CA ASN A 157 -5.21 -18.86 5.83
C ASN A 157 -4.54 -18.29 4.57
N ASP A 158 -4.06 -19.13 3.64
CA ASP A 158 -3.40 -18.66 2.43
C ASP A 158 -4.40 -17.96 1.50
N VAL A 159 -5.63 -18.50 1.42
CA VAL A 159 -6.69 -17.91 0.60
C VAL A 159 -7.23 -16.63 1.21
N ASP A 160 -7.32 -16.52 2.54
CA ASP A 160 -7.69 -15.26 3.23
C ASP A 160 -6.60 -14.20 3.07
N THR A 161 -5.34 -14.58 3.18
CA THR A 161 -4.20 -13.69 2.91
C THR A 161 -4.22 -13.18 1.46
N LEU A 162 -4.54 -14.06 0.51
CA LEU A 162 -4.71 -13.68 -0.89
C LEU A 162 -5.86 -12.68 -1.07
N GLN A 163 -7.00 -12.90 -0.41
CA GLN A 163 -8.16 -12.00 -0.44
C GLN A 163 -7.80 -10.59 0.05
N MET A 164 -7.17 -10.49 1.22
CA MET A 164 -6.74 -9.22 1.79
C MET A 164 -5.73 -8.52 0.88
N SER A 165 -4.74 -9.26 0.38
CA SER A 165 -3.71 -8.74 -0.52
C SER A 165 -4.29 -8.27 -1.85
N LEU A 166 -5.23 -9.00 -2.44
CA LEU A 166 -5.92 -8.59 -3.66
C LEU A 166 -6.72 -7.31 -3.45
N ASN A 167 -7.53 -7.27 -2.40
CA ASN A 167 -8.35 -6.09 -2.10
C ASN A 167 -7.47 -4.85 -1.90
N GLN A 168 -6.47 -4.95 -1.03
CA GLN A 168 -5.60 -3.83 -0.70
C GLN A 168 -4.68 -3.44 -1.86
N SER A 169 -3.97 -4.39 -2.46
CA SER A 169 -2.95 -4.10 -3.48
C SER A 169 -3.57 -3.59 -4.78
N LEU A 170 -4.68 -4.17 -5.23
CA LEU A 170 -5.33 -3.72 -6.46
C LEU A 170 -6.00 -2.36 -6.29
N THR A 171 -6.68 -2.14 -5.16
CA THR A 171 -7.26 -0.82 -4.84
C THR A 171 -6.16 0.24 -4.81
N GLN A 172 -5.06 -0.04 -4.09
CA GLN A 172 -3.93 0.88 -3.98
C GLN A 172 -3.27 1.15 -5.34
N LEU A 173 -3.09 0.13 -6.17
CA LEU A 173 -2.49 0.27 -7.50
C LEU A 173 -3.36 1.18 -8.39
N ILE A 174 -4.67 0.92 -8.47
CA ILE A 174 -5.60 1.72 -9.27
C ILE A 174 -5.61 3.17 -8.80
N THR A 175 -5.76 3.39 -7.49
CA THR A 175 -5.80 4.74 -6.91
C THR A 175 -4.47 5.47 -7.10
N SER A 176 -3.32 4.81 -6.87
CA SER A 176 -2.00 5.43 -7.01
C SER A 176 -1.71 5.83 -8.45
N VAL A 177 -1.99 4.96 -9.44
CA VAL A 177 -1.79 5.28 -10.86
C VAL A 177 -2.69 6.45 -11.28
N THR A 178 -3.97 6.41 -10.88
CA THR A 178 -4.92 7.48 -11.20
C THR A 178 -4.49 8.80 -10.56
N THR A 179 -4.09 8.77 -9.29
CA THR A 179 -3.62 9.97 -8.56
C THR A 179 -2.35 10.53 -9.20
N LEU A 180 -1.38 9.68 -9.53
CA LEU A 180 -0.13 10.12 -10.13
C LEU A 180 -0.36 10.81 -11.49
N ILE A 181 -1.18 10.21 -12.34
CA ILE A 181 -1.55 10.81 -13.64
C ILE A 181 -2.36 12.09 -13.42
N GLY A 182 -3.35 12.07 -12.54
CA GLY A 182 -4.21 13.22 -12.26
C GLY A 182 -3.44 14.41 -11.68
N VAL A 183 -2.57 14.17 -10.69
CA VAL A 183 -1.71 15.21 -10.11
C VAL A 183 -0.76 15.78 -11.16
N PHE A 184 -0.15 14.92 -11.98
CA PHE A 184 0.75 15.36 -13.04
C PHE A 184 0.06 16.29 -14.05
N ILE A 185 -1.13 15.89 -14.54
CA ILE A 185 -1.94 16.72 -15.43
C ILE A 185 -2.32 18.06 -14.75
N MET A 186 -2.72 18.00 -13.48
CA MET A 186 -3.07 19.19 -12.73
C MET A 186 -1.88 20.15 -12.58
N MET A 187 -0.71 19.65 -12.23
CA MET A 187 0.52 20.44 -12.10
C MET A 187 0.87 21.13 -13.41
N LEU A 188 0.83 20.42 -14.54
CA LEU A 188 1.04 21.01 -15.87
C LEU A 188 0.00 22.10 -16.19
N SER A 189 -1.26 21.92 -15.77
CA SER A 189 -2.35 22.89 -15.96
C SER A 189 -2.17 24.18 -15.13
N ILE A 190 -1.43 24.12 -14.02
CA ILE A 190 -1.20 25.29 -13.15
C ILE A 190 0.04 26.05 -13.62
N ASN A 191 1.18 25.38 -13.70
CA ASN A 191 2.43 25.99 -14.12
C ASN A 191 3.47 24.95 -14.55
N VAL A 192 3.87 25.01 -15.82
CA VAL A 192 4.82 24.06 -16.42
C VAL A 192 6.21 24.18 -15.77
N TRP A 193 6.67 25.40 -15.46
CA TRP A 193 7.98 25.61 -14.86
C TRP A 193 8.08 25.04 -13.45
N MET A 194 7.04 25.21 -12.64
CA MET A 194 6.98 24.60 -11.31
C MET A 194 6.90 23.06 -11.40
N THR A 195 6.22 22.52 -12.42
CA THR A 195 6.17 21.08 -12.65
C THR A 195 7.55 20.53 -13.00
N LEU A 196 8.30 21.22 -13.87
CA LEU A 196 9.68 20.83 -14.19
C LEU A 196 10.59 20.88 -12.96
N ALA A 197 10.48 21.93 -12.15
CA ALA A 197 11.24 22.02 -10.89
C ALA A 197 10.92 20.87 -9.94
N ALA A 198 9.63 20.54 -9.76
CA ALA A 198 9.19 19.43 -8.93
C ALA A 198 9.70 18.06 -9.45
N LEU A 199 9.68 17.85 -10.77
CA LEU A 199 10.24 16.65 -11.39
C LEU A 199 11.74 16.53 -11.18
N LEU A 200 12.47 17.65 -11.16
CA LEU A 200 13.92 17.67 -10.95
C LEU A 200 14.28 17.38 -9.49
N ILE A 201 13.41 17.71 -8.54
CA ILE A 201 13.60 17.41 -7.12
C ILE A 201 13.58 15.89 -6.88
N LEU A 202 12.79 15.09 -7.63
CA LEU A 202 12.69 13.65 -7.42
C LEU A 202 14.04 12.92 -7.60
N PRO A 203 14.76 13.04 -8.73
CA PRO A 203 16.05 12.39 -8.89
C PRO A 203 17.12 12.93 -7.92
N VAL A 204 17.08 14.23 -7.61
CA VAL A 204 17.99 14.84 -6.61
C VAL A 204 17.75 14.23 -5.23
N SER A 205 16.50 14.13 -4.79
CA SER A 205 16.14 13.48 -3.51
C SER A 205 16.57 12.01 -3.48
N MET A 206 16.35 11.28 -4.57
CA MET A 206 16.75 9.87 -4.67
C MET A 206 18.27 9.70 -4.58
N PHE A 207 19.02 10.60 -5.22
CA PHE A 207 20.48 10.62 -5.13
C PHE A 207 20.98 10.91 -3.69
N ILE A 208 20.37 11.91 -3.02
CA ILE A 208 20.72 12.24 -1.63
C ILE A 208 20.40 11.06 -0.70
N ILE A 209 19.21 10.44 -0.84
CA ILE A 209 18.82 9.28 -0.03
C ILE A 209 19.80 8.13 -0.24
N GLN A 210 20.18 7.82 -1.48
CA GLN A 210 21.15 6.76 -1.77
C GLN A 210 22.53 7.07 -1.16
N ALA A 211 23.00 8.30 -1.24
CA ALA A 211 24.27 8.74 -0.65
C ALA A 211 24.25 8.59 0.88
N VAL A 212 23.18 9.06 1.53
CA VAL A 212 22.97 8.93 2.98
C VAL A 212 22.88 7.46 3.39
N MET A 213 22.11 6.64 2.68
CA MET A 213 21.98 5.21 2.99
C MET A 213 23.32 4.49 2.86
N LYS A 214 24.07 4.74 1.79
CA LYS A 214 25.40 4.14 1.60
C LYS A 214 26.37 4.51 2.73
N HIS A 215 26.31 5.76 3.19
CA HIS A 215 27.13 6.23 4.30
C HIS A 215 26.69 5.63 5.64
N SER A 216 25.39 5.61 5.91
CA SER A 216 24.79 5.08 7.15
C SER A 216 24.94 3.56 7.27
N GLN A 217 24.93 2.82 6.16
CA GLN A 217 25.01 1.36 6.17
C GLN A 217 26.28 0.85 6.86
N LYS A 218 27.39 1.56 6.71
CA LYS A 218 28.67 1.26 7.39
C LYS A 218 28.53 1.32 8.92
N TYR A 219 27.84 2.33 9.41
CA TYR A 219 27.61 2.51 10.85
C TYR A 219 26.61 1.49 11.42
N PHE A 220 25.57 1.18 10.66
CA PHE A 220 24.60 0.14 11.03
C PHE A 220 25.26 -1.24 11.12
N GLN A 221 26.14 -1.60 10.18
CA GLN A 221 26.89 -2.86 10.25
C GLN A 221 27.82 -2.90 11.45
N ALA A 222 28.55 -1.81 11.72
CA ALA A 222 29.40 -1.71 12.90
C ALA A 222 28.57 -1.87 14.21
N GLN A 223 27.44 -1.20 14.31
CA GLN A 223 26.52 -1.32 15.45
C GLN A 223 26.02 -2.75 15.65
N GLN A 224 25.58 -3.42 14.58
CA GLN A 224 25.15 -4.83 14.63
C GLN A 224 26.28 -5.76 15.08
N ASN A 225 27.49 -5.54 14.60
CA ASN A 225 28.66 -6.33 15.02
C ASN A 225 29.01 -6.11 16.50
N TYR A 226 28.94 -4.86 16.99
CA TYR A 226 29.15 -4.56 18.41
C TYR A 226 28.05 -5.15 19.30
N LEU A 227 26.79 -5.07 18.90
CA LEU A 227 25.68 -5.69 19.62
C LEU A 227 25.81 -7.23 19.64
N GLY A 228 26.23 -7.83 18.53
CA GLY A 228 26.52 -9.26 18.45
C GLY A 228 27.65 -9.68 19.39
N ALA A 229 28.73 -8.87 19.47
CA ALA A 229 29.87 -9.12 20.36
C ALA A 229 29.48 -8.97 21.84
N VAL A 230 28.66 -7.98 22.20
CA VAL A 230 28.18 -7.76 23.58
C VAL A 230 27.25 -8.91 24.00
N ASN A 231 26.27 -9.30 23.17
CA ASN A 231 25.38 -10.42 23.46
C ASN A 231 26.14 -11.76 23.54
N GLY A 232 27.15 -11.96 22.70
CA GLY A 232 27.98 -13.17 22.75
C GLY A 232 28.88 -13.23 23.99
N ARG A 233 29.26 -12.09 24.57
CA ARG A 233 29.99 -12.01 25.85
C ARG A 233 29.10 -12.30 27.04
N ASN A 234 27.90 -11.70 27.07
CA ASN A 234 26.94 -11.92 28.15
C ASN A 234 26.42 -13.37 28.20
N GLY A 235 26.28 -14.02 27.04
CA GLY A 235 25.92 -15.44 26.97
C GLY A 235 27.02 -16.40 27.49
N ARG A 236 28.28 -15.95 27.57
CA ARG A 236 29.37 -16.74 28.16
C ARG A 236 29.61 -16.44 29.65
N ALA A 237 29.24 -15.27 30.13
CA ALA A 237 29.44 -14.87 31.54
C ALA A 237 28.31 -15.35 32.47
N GLY A 238 27.20 -15.88 31.94
CA GLY A 238 26.06 -16.34 32.76
C GLY A 238 26.09 -17.82 33.20
N TRP A 239 27.23 -18.49 33.14
CA TRP A 239 27.37 -19.90 33.51
C TRP A 239 28.52 -20.14 34.51
N TYR A 240 28.65 -19.29 35.55
CA TYR A 240 29.47 -19.57 36.77
C TYR A 240 28.61 -19.32 37.98
#